data_afe21bca533164f3df3fcafab9f36b84
#
_entry.id   afe21bca533164f3df3fcafab9f36b84
#
_cell.length_a   1.000
_cell.length_b   1.000
_cell.length_c   1.000
_cell.angle_alpha   90.00
_cell.angle_beta   90.00
_cell.angle_gamma   90.00
#
_symmetry.space_group_name_H-M   'P 1'
#
loop_
_entity.id
_entity.type
_entity.pdbx_description
1 polymer ?
#
loop_
_entity_poly.entity_id
_entity_poly.type
_entity_poly.pdbx_seq_one_letter_code
_entity_poly.pdbx_strand_id
1 'polypeptide(L)'
;FEKGTMTKVFEDLQPSADGYNLQINSYEGTIYMVANAGNMIDLQQMKEEGISEEEWKKTTMAMSNGKGGNFFTGSLVIDGQNQPSQSLTLKRGVARFDLNVDVAGSAAIESLTLRNVAQSGYLFAQGEVAASPADVERNDVTAHFDTALSASTPGVLYVYEQENAGIEVSI
;
A
#
# COMPACT_ATOMS: atom_id res chain seq x y z
N PHE A 1 -16.65 9.28 0.12
CA PHE A 1 -17.84 8.51 0.52
C PHE A 1 -18.79 9.38 1.33
N GLU A 2 -20.05 9.36 0.98
CA GLU A 2 -21.13 10.02 1.70
C GLU A 2 -22.19 8.95 2.04
N LYS A 3 -22.55 8.84 3.30
CA LYS A 3 -23.52 7.84 3.80
C LYS A 3 -23.20 6.40 3.32
N GLY A 4 -21.91 6.05 3.31
CA GLY A 4 -21.43 4.72 2.93
C GLY A 4 -21.38 4.44 1.43
N THR A 5 -21.58 5.43 0.57
CA THR A 5 -21.52 5.29 -0.90
C THR A 5 -20.43 6.16 -1.49
N MET A 6 -19.71 5.67 -2.49
CA MET A 6 -18.70 6.43 -3.23
C MET A 6 -19.38 7.44 -4.16
N THR A 7 -19.42 8.70 -3.76
CA THR A 7 -20.11 9.76 -4.52
C THR A 7 -19.19 10.52 -5.46
N LYS A 8 -17.91 10.63 -5.13
CA LYS A 8 -16.95 11.40 -5.91
C LYS A 8 -15.57 10.76 -5.91
N VAL A 9 -14.90 10.81 -7.04
CA VAL A 9 -13.52 10.38 -7.27
C VAL A 9 -12.71 11.58 -7.75
N PHE A 10 -11.49 11.69 -7.27
CA PHE A 10 -10.51 12.68 -7.71
C PHE A 10 -9.26 11.92 -8.13
N GLU A 11 -8.81 12.10 -9.35
CA GLU A 11 -7.61 11.50 -9.90
C GLU A 11 -6.63 12.58 -10.36
N ASP A 12 -5.38 12.22 -10.52
CA ASP A 12 -4.32 13.10 -11.00
C ASP A 12 -4.22 14.43 -10.27
N LEU A 13 -4.43 14.40 -8.96
CA LEU A 13 -4.40 15.60 -8.13
C LEU A 13 -3.03 16.30 -8.20
N GLN A 14 -3.05 17.58 -8.53
CA GLN A 14 -1.86 18.41 -8.54
C GLN A 14 -1.72 19.16 -7.22
N PRO A 15 -0.55 19.11 -6.57
CA PRO A 15 -0.33 19.88 -5.35
C PRO A 15 -0.28 21.38 -5.64
N SER A 16 -0.83 22.16 -4.73
CA SER A 16 -0.65 23.62 -4.64
C SER A 16 0.34 23.95 -3.52
N ALA A 17 0.65 25.24 -3.33
CA ALA A 17 1.52 25.69 -2.24
C ALA A 17 0.97 25.30 -0.85
N ASP A 18 -0.36 25.21 -0.73
CA ASP A 18 -1.07 24.93 0.53
C ASP A 18 -1.56 23.46 0.62
N GLY A 19 -1.16 22.58 -0.30
CA GLY A 19 -1.57 21.19 -0.39
C GLY A 19 -2.51 20.91 -1.56
N TYR A 20 -3.51 20.05 -1.35
CA TYR A 20 -4.48 19.67 -2.38
C TYR A 20 -5.82 20.35 -2.14
N ASN A 21 -6.39 20.95 -3.17
CA ASN A 21 -7.71 21.57 -3.13
C ASN A 21 -8.77 20.63 -3.70
N LEU A 22 -9.70 20.19 -2.86
CA LEU A 22 -10.79 19.29 -3.24
C LEU A 22 -12.14 20.01 -3.16
N GLN A 23 -12.93 19.95 -4.22
CA GLN A 23 -14.32 20.37 -4.20
C GLN A 23 -15.20 19.19 -3.81
N ILE A 24 -15.65 19.17 -2.57
CA ILE A 24 -16.58 18.17 -2.04
C ILE A 24 -18.02 18.69 -2.11
N ASN A 25 -18.99 17.77 -2.23
CA ASN A 25 -20.41 18.11 -2.33
C ASN A 25 -21.11 18.13 -0.97
N SER A 26 -20.49 17.51 0.04
CA SER A 26 -21.03 17.39 1.39
C SER A 26 -19.96 17.72 2.41
N TYR A 27 -20.40 18.25 3.54
CA TYR A 27 -19.55 18.43 4.73
C TYR A 27 -19.62 17.27 5.72
N GLU A 28 -20.23 16.15 5.30
CA GLU A 28 -20.30 14.92 6.09
C GLU A 28 -19.89 13.74 5.22
N GLY A 29 -18.98 12.89 5.71
CA GLY A 29 -18.53 11.71 4.99
C GLY A 29 -17.08 11.35 5.30
N THR A 30 -16.51 10.49 4.47
CA THR A 30 -15.12 10.06 4.59
C THR A 30 -14.37 10.27 3.28
N ILE A 31 -13.23 10.93 3.34
CA ILE A 31 -12.27 11.03 2.25
C ILE A 31 -11.24 9.93 2.44
N TYR A 32 -11.05 9.10 1.43
CA TYR A 32 -9.95 8.13 1.35
C TYR A 32 -8.94 8.63 0.34
N MET A 33 -7.67 8.54 0.68
CA MET A 33 -6.58 8.88 -0.22
C MET A 33 -5.68 7.67 -0.45
N VAL A 34 -5.39 7.43 -1.71
CA VAL A 34 -4.43 6.41 -2.16
C VAL A 34 -3.39 7.08 -3.02
N ALA A 35 -2.12 6.87 -2.72
CA ALA A 35 -1.02 7.41 -3.49
C ALA A 35 -0.10 6.28 -3.96
N ASN A 36 0.47 6.44 -5.15
CA ASN A 36 1.36 5.47 -5.80
C ASN A 36 0.73 4.08 -6.07
N ALA A 37 -0.60 4.01 -6.15
CA ALA A 37 -1.28 2.76 -6.53
C ALA A 37 -1.21 2.49 -8.06
N GLY A 38 -0.91 3.52 -8.85
CA GLY A 38 -0.83 3.40 -10.31
C GLY A 38 -2.12 2.83 -10.91
N ASN A 39 -1.98 1.93 -11.89
CA ASN A 39 -3.09 1.27 -12.56
C ASN A 39 -3.63 0.04 -11.79
N MET A 40 -3.33 -0.08 -10.50
CA MET A 40 -3.73 -1.23 -9.68
C MET A 40 -5.17 -1.13 -9.20
N ILE A 41 -5.77 0.07 -9.26
CA ILE A 41 -7.14 0.34 -8.80
C ILE A 41 -7.82 1.26 -9.82
N ASP A 42 -8.98 0.85 -10.29
CA ASP A 42 -9.85 1.67 -11.13
C ASP A 42 -10.96 2.30 -10.27
N LEU A 43 -10.70 3.51 -9.80
CA LEU A 43 -11.62 4.24 -8.92
C LEU A 43 -12.92 4.65 -9.63
N GLN A 44 -12.86 4.93 -10.93
CA GLN A 44 -14.05 5.31 -11.69
C GLN A 44 -14.98 4.12 -11.87
N GLN A 45 -14.43 2.96 -12.25
CA GLN A 45 -15.18 1.73 -12.34
C GLN A 45 -15.85 1.38 -11.00
N MET A 46 -15.10 1.42 -9.90
CA MET A 46 -15.63 1.14 -8.56
C MET A 46 -16.78 2.07 -8.17
N LYS A 47 -16.69 3.35 -8.55
CA LYS A 47 -17.77 4.31 -8.33
C LYS A 47 -19.01 3.98 -9.18
N GLU A 48 -18.82 3.62 -10.47
CA GLU A 48 -19.91 3.26 -11.38
C GLU A 48 -20.62 1.97 -10.94
N GLU A 49 -19.88 1.02 -10.39
CA GLU A 49 -20.39 -0.21 -9.79
C GLU A 49 -21.09 0.02 -8.44
N GLY A 50 -20.94 1.21 -7.87
CA GLY A 50 -21.60 1.58 -6.62
C GLY A 50 -21.01 0.91 -5.38
N ILE A 51 -19.69 0.70 -5.35
CA ILE A 51 -19.00 0.07 -4.22
C ILE A 51 -19.37 0.75 -2.89
N SER A 52 -19.71 -0.05 -1.90
CA SER A 52 -19.95 0.44 -0.55
C SER A 52 -18.63 0.79 0.16
N GLU A 53 -18.70 1.64 1.18
CA GLU A 53 -17.52 2.00 2.00
C GLU A 53 -16.93 0.77 2.72
N GLU A 54 -17.76 -0.21 3.09
CA GLU A 54 -17.30 -1.44 3.71
C GLU A 54 -16.53 -2.33 2.73
N GLU A 55 -17.00 -2.45 1.50
CA GLU A 55 -16.29 -3.17 0.43
C GLU A 55 -15.00 -2.46 0.06
N TRP A 56 -15.04 -1.13 -0.06
CA TRP A 56 -13.85 -0.31 -0.30
C TRP A 56 -12.76 -0.56 0.72
N LYS A 57 -13.09 -0.58 2.01
CA LYS A 57 -12.13 -0.87 3.09
C LYS A 57 -11.52 -2.26 3.00
N LYS A 58 -12.22 -3.21 2.38
CA LYS A 58 -11.76 -4.60 2.17
C LYS A 58 -11.09 -4.82 0.82
N THR A 59 -10.91 -3.78 0.02
CA THR A 59 -10.20 -3.88 -1.26
C THR A 59 -8.80 -4.44 -1.03
N THR A 60 -8.41 -5.41 -1.85
CA THR A 60 -7.10 -6.04 -1.80
C THR A 60 -6.24 -5.65 -3.00
N MET A 61 -4.94 -5.68 -2.77
CA MET A 61 -3.91 -5.41 -3.78
C MET A 61 -3.12 -6.69 -4.00
N ALA A 62 -3.04 -7.14 -5.24
CA ALA A 62 -2.22 -8.30 -5.60
C ALA A 62 -0.77 -7.90 -5.91
N MET A 63 0.18 -8.80 -5.65
CA MET A 63 1.55 -8.63 -6.11
C MET A 63 1.61 -8.67 -7.63
N SER A 64 2.44 -7.81 -8.20
CA SER A 64 2.75 -7.82 -9.62
C SER A 64 4.20 -8.24 -9.81
N ASN A 65 4.43 -9.33 -10.55
CA ASN A 65 5.78 -9.88 -10.80
C ASN A 65 6.59 -10.11 -9.51
N GLY A 66 5.97 -10.65 -8.46
CA GLY A 66 6.60 -10.92 -7.18
C GLY A 66 6.99 -9.67 -6.38
N LYS A 67 6.41 -8.52 -6.68
CA LYS A 67 6.65 -7.27 -5.95
C LYS A 67 5.33 -6.66 -5.47
N GLY A 68 5.27 -6.32 -4.19
CA GLY A 68 4.23 -5.46 -3.64
C GLY A 68 4.35 -4.04 -4.20
N GLY A 69 3.24 -3.42 -4.56
CA GLY A 69 3.22 -2.01 -4.96
C GLY A 69 3.60 -1.12 -3.76
N ASN A 70 4.46 -0.13 -3.97
CA ASN A 70 4.83 0.83 -2.92
C ASN A 70 3.79 1.94 -2.82
N PHE A 71 2.61 1.61 -2.29
CA PHE A 71 1.50 2.54 -2.14
C PHE A 71 1.38 3.09 -0.72
N PHE A 72 0.61 4.18 -0.60
CA PHE A 72 0.29 4.83 0.67
C PHE A 72 -1.20 5.08 0.74
N THR A 73 -1.79 4.92 1.92
CA THR A 73 -3.22 5.16 2.13
C THR A 73 -3.48 5.96 3.39
N GLY A 74 -4.59 6.65 3.40
CA GLY A 74 -5.09 7.36 4.56
C GLY A 74 -6.56 7.68 4.42
N SER A 75 -7.19 8.03 5.52
CA SER A 75 -8.57 8.47 5.55
C SER A 75 -8.77 9.67 6.46
N LEU A 76 -9.77 10.47 6.14
CA LEU A 76 -10.17 11.66 6.88
C LEU A 76 -11.69 11.71 6.96
N VAL A 77 -12.22 11.71 8.18
CA VAL A 77 -13.65 11.89 8.42
C VAL A 77 -13.98 13.38 8.39
N ILE A 78 -14.98 13.73 7.62
CA ILE A 78 -15.59 15.07 7.58
C ILE A 78 -16.89 15.02 8.39
N ASP A 79 -16.98 15.81 9.44
CA ASP A 79 -18.00 15.71 10.48
C ASP A 79 -19.01 16.90 10.53
N GLY A 80 -19.21 17.57 9.41
CA GLY A 80 -20.10 18.72 9.32
C GLY A 80 -19.48 20.04 9.79
N GLN A 81 -18.25 20.03 10.31
CA GLN A 81 -17.54 21.25 10.65
C GLN A 81 -16.91 21.86 9.39
N ASN A 82 -17.26 23.10 9.09
CA ASN A 82 -16.64 23.81 7.97
C ASN A 82 -15.22 24.24 8.34
N GLN A 83 -14.27 23.33 8.17
CA GLN A 83 -12.86 23.60 8.40
C GLN A 83 -12.17 23.88 7.07
N PRO A 84 -11.55 25.05 6.90
CA PRO A 84 -10.95 25.47 5.64
C PRO A 84 -9.71 24.65 5.26
N SER A 85 -9.09 23.99 6.21
CA SER A 85 -7.91 23.16 6.00
C SER A 85 -7.88 21.99 6.98
N GLN A 86 -7.62 20.81 6.45
CA GLN A 86 -7.44 19.59 7.26
C GLN A 86 -6.20 18.83 6.81
N SER A 87 -5.59 18.10 7.72
CA SER A 87 -4.43 17.27 7.44
C SER A 87 -4.81 15.80 7.41
N LEU A 88 -4.36 15.09 6.39
CA LEU A 88 -4.51 13.65 6.24
C LEU A 88 -3.13 13.01 6.24
N THR A 89 -2.92 12.04 7.13
CA THR A 89 -1.67 11.29 7.20
C THR A 89 -1.76 10.04 6.35
N LEU A 90 -0.80 9.88 5.44
CA LEU A 90 -0.65 8.67 4.65
C LEU A 90 0.29 7.68 5.34
N LYS A 91 -0.14 6.43 5.42
CA LYS A 91 0.67 5.31 5.88
C LYS A 91 1.05 4.43 4.70
N ARG A 92 2.26 3.90 4.72
CA ARG A 92 2.71 2.94 3.71
C ARG A 92 1.99 1.62 3.90
N GLY A 93 1.47 1.04 2.82
CA GLY A 93 0.78 -0.26 2.81
C GLY A 93 1.70 -1.47 2.59
N VAL A 94 3.02 -1.26 2.56
CA VAL A 94 4.02 -2.33 2.35
C VAL A 94 5.19 -2.19 3.31
N ALA A 95 5.79 -3.33 3.67
CA ALA A 95 7.10 -3.39 4.30
C ALA A 95 8.19 -3.31 3.22
N ARG A 96 9.20 -2.46 3.46
CA ARG A 96 10.40 -2.37 2.64
C ARG A 96 11.53 -3.14 3.31
N PHE A 97 12.19 -3.98 2.54
CA PHE A 97 13.39 -4.68 2.96
C PHE A 97 14.64 -3.98 2.42
N ASP A 98 15.51 -3.61 3.31
CA ASP A 98 16.83 -3.06 3.00
C ASP A 98 17.87 -4.15 3.32
N LEU A 99 18.79 -4.37 2.39
CA LEU A 99 19.89 -5.30 2.59
C LEU A 99 21.09 -4.52 3.13
N ASN A 100 21.48 -4.81 4.36
CA ASN A 100 22.72 -4.30 4.96
C ASN A 100 23.80 -5.37 4.83
N VAL A 101 24.85 -5.08 4.06
CA VAL A 101 25.95 -5.98 3.81
C VAL A 101 27.15 -5.56 4.63
N ASP A 102 27.56 -6.42 5.55
CA ASP A 102 28.81 -6.28 6.32
C ASP A 102 29.56 -7.63 6.23
N VAL A 103 30.50 -7.71 5.31
CA VAL A 103 31.23 -8.95 5.03
C VAL A 103 32.73 -8.76 5.24
N ALA A 104 33.32 -9.71 5.95
CA ALA A 104 34.80 -9.82 6.04
C ALA A 104 35.29 -10.69 4.87
N GLY A 105 35.92 -10.08 3.89
CA GLY A 105 36.45 -10.78 2.71
C GLY A 105 35.73 -10.43 1.42
N SER A 106 35.78 -11.32 0.44
CA SER A 106 35.22 -11.12 -0.90
C SER A 106 33.95 -11.95 -1.11
N ALA A 107 32.91 -11.70 -0.32
CA ALA A 107 31.59 -12.25 -0.55
C ALA A 107 30.71 -11.27 -1.33
N ALA A 108 29.82 -11.80 -2.16
CA ALA A 108 28.81 -11.02 -2.86
C ALA A 108 27.48 -11.76 -2.87
N ILE A 109 26.38 -11.04 -2.76
CA ILE A 109 25.02 -11.58 -2.65
C ILE A 109 24.36 -11.51 -4.03
N GLU A 110 23.95 -12.65 -4.56
CA GLU A 110 23.32 -12.76 -5.88
C GLU A 110 21.80 -12.67 -5.82
N SER A 111 21.21 -13.08 -4.69
CA SER A 111 19.76 -13.00 -4.52
C SER A 111 19.36 -12.90 -3.05
N LEU A 112 18.15 -12.41 -2.82
CA LEU A 112 17.48 -12.43 -1.53
C LEU A 112 16.09 -13.03 -1.71
N THR A 113 15.78 -14.07 -0.97
CA THR A 113 14.48 -14.73 -1.00
C THR A 113 13.77 -14.56 0.35
N LEU A 114 12.53 -14.07 0.29
CA LEU A 114 11.59 -14.16 1.40
C LEU A 114 10.63 -15.31 1.11
N ARG A 115 10.52 -16.26 2.04
CA ARG A 115 9.64 -17.42 1.92
C ARG A 115 8.31 -17.17 2.61
N ASN A 116 7.27 -17.83 2.11
CA ASN A 116 5.94 -17.81 2.69
C ASN A 116 5.32 -16.39 2.74
N VAL A 117 5.51 -15.62 1.69
CA VAL A 117 5.03 -14.24 1.57
C VAL A 117 3.62 -14.21 1.01
N ALA A 118 2.72 -13.44 1.63
CA ALA A 118 1.37 -13.21 1.14
C ALA A 118 1.39 -12.53 -0.24
N GLN A 119 0.69 -13.11 -1.22
CA GLN A 119 0.64 -12.61 -2.59
C GLN A 119 -0.37 -11.49 -2.79
N SER A 120 -1.20 -11.22 -1.79
CA SER A 120 -2.06 -10.03 -1.75
C SER A 120 -2.17 -9.49 -0.33
N GLY A 121 -2.52 -8.23 -0.21
CA GLY A 121 -2.76 -7.55 1.06
C GLY A 121 -3.93 -6.59 0.95
N TYR A 122 -4.44 -6.13 2.07
CA TYR A 122 -5.47 -5.11 2.08
C TYR A 122 -4.90 -3.74 1.68
N LEU A 123 -5.69 -2.99 0.91
CA LEU A 123 -5.38 -1.60 0.58
C LEU A 123 -5.35 -0.73 1.84
N PHE A 124 -6.28 -0.96 2.75
CA PHE A 124 -6.34 -0.28 4.04
C PHE A 124 -6.10 -1.28 5.18
N ALA A 125 -5.33 -0.87 6.19
CA ALA A 125 -5.09 -1.70 7.37
C ALA A 125 -6.39 -2.14 8.04
N GLN A 126 -6.47 -3.42 8.38
CA GLN A 126 -7.63 -4.03 9.06
C GLN A 126 -7.37 -4.13 10.57
N GLY A 127 -7.36 -2.99 11.26
CA GLY A 127 -7.08 -2.90 12.69
C GLY A 127 -5.64 -2.51 13.02
N GLU A 128 -5.21 -2.80 14.26
CA GLU A 128 -3.87 -2.41 14.75
C GLU A 128 -2.76 -3.31 14.20
N VAL A 129 -3.06 -4.58 13.97
CA VAL A 129 -2.17 -5.54 13.31
C VAL A 129 -2.68 -5.75 11.91
N ALA A 130 -1.86 -5.45 10.95
CA ALA A 130 -2.20 -5.71 9.58
C ALA A 130 -2.31 -7.20 9.34
N ALA A 131 -3.45 -7.60 8.86
CA ALA A 131 -3.73 -8.95 8.46
C ALA A 131 -3.79 -9.01 6.93
N SER A 132 -3.21 -10.04 6.35
CA SER A 132 -3.55 -10.45 4.99
C SER A 132 -4.93 -11.09 4.99
N PRO A 133 -5.63 -11.16 3.83
CA PRO A 133 -6.86 -11.95 3.72
C PRO A 133 -6.66 -13.38 4.24
N ALA A 134 -7.70 -13.95 4.86
CA ALA A 134 -7.59 -15.25 5.55
C ALA A 134 -7.19 -16.41 4.63
N ASP A 135 -7.57 -16.32 3.35
CA ASP A 135 -7.33 -17.31 2.30
C ASP A 135 -6.23 -16.87 1.32
N VAL A 136 -5.36 -15.93 1.74
CA VAL A 136 -4.32 -15.40 0.86
C VAL A 136 -3.34 -16.51 0.45
N GLU A 137 -3.07 -16.58 -0.84
CA GLU A 137 -1.98 -17.40 -1.37
C GLU A 137 -0.63 -16.89 -0.85
N ARG A 138 0.27 -17.82 -0.52
CA ARG A 138 1.61 -17.52 -0.03
C ARG A 138 2.64 -18.22 -0.88
N ASN A 139 3.62 -17.46 -1.36
CA ASN A 139 4.69 -17.95 -2.21
C ASN A 139 6.03 -17.33 -1.80
N ASP A 140 7.11 -17.90 -2.29
CA ASP A 140 8.44 -17.29 -2.17
C ASP A 140 8.55 -16.09 -3.10
N VAL A 141 9.20 -15.04 -2.62
CA VAL A 141 9.50 -13.82 -3.37
C VAL A 141 11.00 -13.62 -3.40
N THR A 142 11.60 -13.63 -4.58
CA THR A 142 13.04 -13.50 -4.76
C THR A 142 13.40 -12.24 -5.52
N ALA A 143 14.32 -11.46 -4.96
CA ALA A 143 15.04 -10.42 -5.69
C ALA A 143 16.36 -11.02 -6.20
N HIS A 144 16.53 -11.05 -7.53
CA HIS A 144 17.81 -11.36 -8.17
C HIS A 144 18.55 -10.07 -8.49
N PHE A 145 19.86 -10.07 -8.29
CA PHE A 145 20.70 -8.92 -8.58
C PHE A 145 21.55 -9.21 -9.82
N ASP A 146 21.35 -8.42 -10.88
CA ASP A 146 22.09 -8.56 -12.14
C ASP A 146 23.62 -8.43 -11.93
N THR A 147 24.00 -7.68 -10.93
CA THR A 147 25.36 -7.64 -10.40
C THR A 147 25.30 -7.97 -8.91
N ALA A 148 26.04 -8.98 -8.50
CA ALA A 148 26.07 -9.41 -7.11
C ALA A 148 26.45 -8.26 -6.16
N LEU A 149 25.68 -8.12 -5.08
CA LEU A 149 25.81 -7.00 -4.14
C LEU A 149 26.93 -7.25 -3.14
N SER A 150 27.85 -6.33 -3.04
CA SER A 150 28.91 -6.30 -2.01
C SER A 150 28.76 -5.12 -1.05
N ALA A 151 27.74 -4.30 -1.24
CA ALA A 151 27.44 -3.11 -0.45
C ALA A 151 25.97 -3.07 -0.03
N SER A 152 25.67 -2.35 1.04
CA SER A 152 24.32 -2.16 1.53
C SER A 152 23.43 -1.49 0.47
N THR A 153 22.26 -2.06 0.23
CA THR A 153 21.33 -1.63 -0.80
C THR A 153 19.92 -1.49 -0.22
N PRO A 154 19.29 -0.30 -0.30
CA PRO A 154 17.94 -0.09 0.18
C PRO A 154 16.89 -0.58 -0.83
N GLY A 155 15.71 -0.97 -0.33
CA GLY A 155 14.52 -1.24 -1.15
C GLY A 155 14.66 -2.44 -2.07
N VAL A 156 15.33 -3.49 -1.65
CA VAL A 156 15.55 -4.70 -2.45
C VAL A 156 14.27 -5.51 -2.65
N LEU A 157 13.36 -5.49 -1.65
CA LEU A 157 12.05 -6.14 -1.72
C LEU A 157 10.98 -5.27 -1.06
N TYR A 158 9.76 -5.40 -1.57
CA TYR A 158 8.55 -4.80 -1.00
C TYR A 158 7.49 -5.89 -0.89
N VAL A 159 6.93 -6.08 0.30
CA VAL A 159 5.89 -7.09 0.56
C VAL A 159 4.72 -6.44 1.28
N TYR A 160 3.52 -7.00 1.09
CA TYR A 160 2.35 -6.51 1.78
C TYR A 160 2.42 -6.80 3.28
N GLU A 161 1.73 -5.98 4.03
CA GLU A 161 1.56 -6.16 5.46
C GLU A 161 0.82 -7.48 5.72
N GLN A 162 1.34 -8.29 6.64
CA GLN A 162 0.87 -9.65 6.91
C GLN A 162 1.32 -10.12 8.28
N GLU A 163 0.72 -11.18 8.78
CA GLU A 163 1.27 -11.90 9.91
C GLU A 163 2.62 -12.53 9.52
N ASN A 164 3.62 -12.32 10.38
CA ASN A 164 5.00 -12.76 10.09
C ASN A 164 5.29 -14.19 10.51
N ALA A 165 4.29 -14.94 11.00
CA ALA A 165 4.47 -16.32 11.38
C ALA A 165 4.89 -17.18 10.17
N GLY A 166 6.08 -17.78 10.24
CA GLY A 166 6.61 -18.64 9.19
C GLY A 166 7.24 -17.94 7.99
N ILE A 167 7.51 -16.61 8.08
CA ILE A 167 8.35 -15.94 7.10
C ILE A 167 9.82 -16.29 7.39
N GLU A 168 10.52 -16.73 6.36
CA GLU A 168 11.94 -17.02 6.40
C GLU A 168 12.71 -16.18 5.39
N VAL A 169 13.97 -15.89 5.68
CA VAL A 169 14.88 -15.16 4.80
C VAL A 169 15.99 -16.10 4.35
N SER A 170 16.23 -16.16 3.05
CA SER A 170 17.37 -16.87 2.43
C SER A 170 18.20 -15.91 1.58
N ILE A 171 19.52 -16.06 1.66
CA ILE A 171 20.51 -15.31 0.90
C ILE A 171 21.37 -16.29 0.11
#